data_e4b9e5b0b00fbd049a929ce672d9a13c
#
_entry.id   e4b9e5b0b00fbd049a929ce672d9a13c
#
_cell.length_a   1.000
_cell.length_b   1.000
_cell.length_c   1.000
_cell.angle_alpha   90.00
_cell.angle_beta   90.00
_cell.angle_gamma   90.00
#
_symmetry.space_group_name_H-M   'P 1'
#
loop_
_entity.id
_entity.type
_entity.pdbx_description
1 polymer ?
#
loop_
_entity_poly.entity_id
_entity_poly.type
_entity_poly.pdbx_seq_one_letter_code
_entity_poly.pdbx_strand_id
1 'polypeptide(L)'
;MRSKIRKRAHHAADELNTVPATLPALMYAQKMQKRAARKGAFAQTAEDAAAALKAAERGWEEAVPENAAERAGALLFAAANAMRLAGVDAEEALTFASGRFRQELLQKTEDSDGRNALPLSDRKS
;
A
#
# COMPACT_ATOMS: atom_id res chain seq x y z
N MET A 1 23.68 -24.46 3.21
CA MET A 1 22.88 -23.26 3.51
C MET A 1 22.70 -22.37 2.30
N ARG A 2 23.77 -21.98 1.62
CA ARG A 2 23.65 -21.14 0.41
C ARG A 2 22.81 -21.76 -0.69
N SER A 3 22.92 -23.07 -0.90
CA SER A 3 22.14 -23.75 -1.95
C SER A 3 20.64 -23.74 -1.65
N LYS A 4 20.25 -23.84 -0.38
CA LYS A 4 18.84 -23.78 0.01
C LYS A 4 18.26 -22.38 -0.23
N ILE A 5 19.04 -21.34 0.10
CA ILE A 5 18.61 -19.96 -0.10
C ILE A 5 18.43 -19.68 -1.59
N ARG A 6 19.36 -20.13 -2.42
CA ARG A 6 19.27 -19.97 -3.87
C ARG A 6 18.06 -20.68 -4.47
N LYS A 7 17.80 -21.90 -4.00
CA LYS A 7 16.63 -22.66 -4.47
C LYS A 7 15.34 -21.96 -4.10
N ARG A 8 15.24 -21.46 -2.87
CA ARG A 8 14.04 -20.74 -2.42
C ARG A 8 13.81 -19.48 -3.25
N ALA A 9 14.86 -18.70 -3.51
CA ALA A 9 14.76 -17.50 -4.32
C ALA A 9 14.37 -17.84 -5.76
N HIS A 10 14.93 -18.91 -6.33
CA HIS A 10 14.60 -19.33 -7.67
C HIS A 10 13.13 -19.76 -7.79
N HIS A 11 12.66 -20.57 -6.84
CA HIS A 11 11.26 -21.00 -6.82
C HIS A 11 10.32 -19.82 -6.59
N ALA A 12 10.73 -18.84 -5.75
CA ALA A 12 9.93 -17.64 -5.53
C ALA A 12 9.82 -16.82 -6.81
N ALA A 13 10.90 -16.69 -7.57
CA ALA A 13 10.89 -15.96 -8.83
C ALA A 13 9.91 -16.59 -9.83
N ASP A 14 9.91 -17.92 -9.92
CA ASP A 14 8.96 -18.64 -10.78
C ASP A 14 7.53 -18.39 -10.33
N GLU A 15 7.29 -18.45 -9.04
CA GLU A 15 5.97 -18.23 -8.45
C GLU A 15 5.49 -16.78 -8.68
N LEU A 16 6.40 -15.82 -8.57
CA LEU A 16 6.07 -14.42 -8.78
C LEU A 16 5.64 -14.12 -10.21
N ASN A 17 6.19 -14.87 -11.17
CA ASN A 17 5.83 -14.72 -12.57
C ASN A 17 4.38 -15.11 -12.86
N THR A 18 3.72 -15.79 -11.92
CA THR A 18 2.32 -16.18 -12.09
C THR A 18 1.36 -15.09 -11.60
N VAL A 19 1.87 -14.01 -10.99
CA VAL A 19 1.02 -12.90 -10.55
C VAL A 19 0.76 -11.96 -11.72
N PRO A 20 -0.50 -11.75 -12.12
CA PRO A 20 -0.79 -10.88 -13.25
C PRO A 20 -0.35 -9.44 -13.00
N ALA A 21 0.41 -8.88 -13.94
CA ALA A 21 0.90 -7.50 -13.82
C ALA A 21 -0.22 -6.47 -13.98
N THR A 22 -1.40 -6.89 -14.43
CA THR A 22 -2.54 -6.00 -14.63
C THR A 22 -3.37 -5.75 -13.38
N LEU A 23 -3.05 -6.41 -12.26
CA LEU A 23 -3.75 -6.20 -11.01
C LEU A 23 -3.52 -4.78 -10.48
N PRO A 24 -4.47 -4.23 -9.73
CA PRO A 24 -4.24 -2.96 -9.03
C PRO A 24 -3.00 -3.06 -8.15
N ALA A 25 -2.29 -1.95 -8.01
CA ALA A 25 -0.93 -1.95 -7.44
C ALA A 25 -0.82 -2.55 -6.04
N LEU A 26 -1.73 -2.21 -5.13
CA LEU A 26 -1.66 -2.75 -3.77
C LEU A 26 -2.03 -4.23 -3.73
N MET A 27 -2.96 -4.63 -4.56
CA MET A 27 -3.33 -6.04 -4.69
C MET A 27 -2.16 -6.84 -5.25
N TYR A 28 -1.50 -6.31 -6.28
CA TYR A 28 -0.32 -6.91 -6.87
C TYR A 28 0.78 -7.10 -5.82
N ALA A 29 1.04 -6.03 -5.05
CA ALA A 29 2.06 -6.07 -4.01
C ALA A 29 1.79 -7.17 -2.99
N GLN A 30 0.55 -7.25 -2.47
CA GLN A 30 0.21 -8.24 -1.46
C GLN A 30 0.23 -9.67 -2.00
N LYS A 31 -0.14 -9.86 -3.25
CA LYS A 31 -0.06 -11.19 -3.86
C LYS A 31 1.38 -11.63 -4.05
N MET A 32 2.26 -10.72 -4.47
CA MET A 32 3.68 -11.03 -4.58
C MET A 32 4.29 -11.38 -3.23
N GLN A 33 3.95 -10.59 -2.21
CA GLN A 33 4.43 -10.82 -0.85
C GLN A 33 3.99 -12.20 -0.33
N LYS A 34 2.73 -12.51 -0.54
CA LYS A 34 2.18 -13.80 -0.10
C LYS A 34 2.87 -14.98 -0.78
N ARG A 35 3.08 -14.88 -2.08
CA ARG A 35 3.72 -15.97 -2.82
C ARG A 35 5.19 -16.11 -2.48
N ALA A 36 5.91 -15.01 -2.32
CA ALA A 36 7.29 -15.04 -1.89
C ALA A 36 7.43 -15.64 -0.49
N ALA A 37 6.53 -15.27 0.43
CA ALA A 37 6.53 -15.79 1.79
C ALA A 37 6.26 -17.30 1.79
N ARG A 38 5.33 -17.75 0.95
CA ARG A 38 5.00 -19.18 0.82
C ARG A 38 6.21 -20.01 0.39
N LYS A 39 7.06 -19.43 -0.45
CA LYS A 39 8.26 -20.11 -0.95
C LYS A 39 9.48 -19.90 -0.05
N GLY A 40 9.31 -19.20 1.07
CA GLY A 40 10.39 -18.98 2.02
C GLY A 40 11.40 -17.91 1.60
N ALA A 41 11.08 -17.12 0.56
CA ALA A 41 11.94 -16.04 0.09
C ALA A 41 11.60 -14.69 0.72
N PHE A 42 10.50 -14.63 1.44
CA PHE A 42 10.03 -13.42 2.10
C PHE A 42 9.36 -13.84 3.41
N ALA A 43 10.17 -14.26 4.35
CA ALA A 43 9.67 -14.75 5.64
C ALA A 43 9.44 -13.56 6.55
N GLN A 44 8.19 -13.32 6.89
CA GLN A 44 7.79 -12.17 7.69
C GLN A 44 6.91 -12.59 8.84
N THR A 45 7.32 -12.20 10.04
CA THR A 45 6.45 -12.22 11.20
C THR A 45 5.79 -10.84 11.31
N ALA A 46 4.75 -10.73 12.12
CA ALA A 46 4.14 -9.44 12.40
C ALA A 46 5.16 -8.44 12.96
N GLU A 47 6.08 -8.93 13.77
CA GLU A 47 7.14 -8.10 14.36
C GLU A 47 8.10 -7.59 13.28
N ASP A 48 8.52 -8.48 12.37
CA ASP A 48 9.40 -8.11 11.27
C ASP A 48 8.73 -7.06 10.37
N ALA A 49 7.45 -7.25 10.08
CA ALA A 49 6.71 -6.33 9.24
C ALA A 49 6.55 -4.97 9.91
N ALA A 50 6.31 -4.95 11.22
CA ALA A 50 6.22 -3.70 11.96
C ALA A 50 7.55 -2.94 11.96
N ALA A 51 8.66 -3.66 12.15
CA ALA A 51 9.99 -3.06 12.12
C ALA A 51 10.32 -2.49 10.74
N ALA A 52 9.96 -3.23 9.69
CA ALA A 52 10.19 -2.78 8.31
C ALA A 52 9.34 -1.53 8.00
N LEU A 53 8.11 -1.49 8.50
CA LEU A 53 7.25 -0.33 8.31
C LEU A 53 7.82 0.90 8.99
N LYS A 54 8.28 0.77 10.23
CA LYS A 54 8.91 1.88 10.95
C LYS A 54 10.16 2.40 10.25
N ALA A 55 10.97 1.48 9.73
CA ALA A 55 12.17 1.87 8.97
C ALA A 55 11.79 2.62 7.70
N ALA A 56 10.75 2.17 7.01
CA ALA A 56 10.27 2.82 5.78
C ALA A 56 9.66 4.20 6.08
N GLU A 57 8.98 4.35 7.21
CA GLU A 57 8.46 5.64 7.66
C GLU A 57 9.60 6.63 7.88
N ARG A 58 10.65 6.22 8.56
CA ARG A 58 11.84 7.06 8.76
C ARG A 58 12.48 7.43 7.42
N GLY A 59 12.57 6.45 6.52
CA GLY A 59 13.09 6.71 5.19
C GLY A 59 12.31 7.77 4.44
N TRP A 60 11.00 7.73 4.56
CA TRP A 60 10.12 8.73 3.95
C TRP A 60 10.31 10.11 4.59
N GLU A 61 10.39 10.16 5.93
CA GLU A 61 10.58 11.41 6.64
C GLU A 61 11.89 12.11 6.27
N GLU A 62 12.92 11.32 5.95
CA GLU A 62 14.23 11.83 5.56
C GLU A 62 14.39 11.98 4.06
N ALA A 63 13.32 11.76 3.29
CA ALA A 63 13.40 11.79 1.84
C ALA A 63 13.72 13.18 1.31
N VAL A 64 14.50 13.19 0.24
CA VAL A 64 14.79 14.37 -0.55
C VAL A 64 14.18 14.18 -1.93
N PRO A 65 14.00 15.25 -2.74
CA PRO A 65 13.33 15.08 -4.04
C PRO A 65 13.92 13.98 -4.91
N GLU A 66 15.21 13.75 -4.83
CA GLU A 66 15.91 12.78 -5.67
C GLU A 66 15.55 11.33 -5.34
N ASN A 67 15.12 11.04 -4.11
CA ASN A 67 14.77 9.68 -3.70
C ASN A 67 13.34 9.55 -3.17
N ALA A 68 12.54 10.60 -3.27
CA ALA A 68 11.19 10.61 -2.69
C ALA A 68 10.28 9.51 -3.25
N ALA A 69 10.30 9.29 -4.56
CA ALA A 69 9.46 8.26 -5.17
C ALA A 69 9.84 6.87 -4.69
N GLU A 70 11.13 6.59 -4.61
CA GLU A 70 11.62 5.30 -4.12
C GLU A 70 11.20 5.07 -2.67
N ARG A 71 11.37 6.08 -1.83
CA ARG A 71 11.02 5.97 -0.42
C ARG A 71 9.52 5.89 -0.19
N ALA A 72 8.74 6.59 -1.00
CA ALA A 72 7.29 6.47 -0.96
C ALA A 72 6.85 5.05 -1.33
N GLY A 73 7.44 4.47 -2.37
CA GLY A 73 7.18 3.10 -2.75
C GLY A 73 7.52 2.11 -1.66
N ALA A 74 8.67 2.29 -1.01
CA ALA A 74 9.09 1.44 0.10
C ALA A 74 8.09 1.50 1.27
N LEU A 75 7.60 2.69 1.57
CA LEU A 75 6.62 2.88 2.64
C LEU A 75 5.31 2.17 2.31
N LEU A 76 4.81 2.36 1.10
CA LEU A 76 3.57 1.72 0.66
C LEU A 76 3.71 0.19 0.68
N PHE A 77 4.84 -0.32 0.21
CA PHE A 77 5.10 -1.75 0.17
C PHE A 77 5.16 -2.35 1.58
N ALA A 78 5.86 -1.69 2.49
CA ALA A 78 5.96 -2.16 3.88
C ALA A 78 4.61 -2.09 4.58
N ALA A 79 3.83 -1.04 4.33
CA ALA A 79 2.48 -0.91 4.90
C ALA A 79 1.57 -2.02 4.38
N ALA A 80 1.61 -2.29 3.08
CA ALA A 80 0.81 -3.36 2.48
C ALA A 80 1.15 -4.72 3.11
N ASN A 81 2.43 -4.97 3.36
CA ASN A 81 2.85 -6.24 3.97
C ASN A 81 2.37 -6.38 5.41
N ALA A 82 2.47 -5.31 6.20
CA ALA A 82 1.95 -5.32 7.57
C ALA A 82 0.45 -5.60 7.58
N MET A 83 -0.29 -5.00 6.66
CA MET A 83 -1.72 -5.23 6.52
C MET A 83 -2.02 -6.67 6.11
N ARG A 84 -1.24 -7.22 5.18
CA ARG A 84 -1.39 -8.61 4.74
C ARG A 84 -1.29 -9.56 5.92
N LEU A 85 -0.30 -9.37 6.77
CA LEU A 85 -0.09 -10.22 7.94
C LEU A 85 -1.20 -10.06 8.99
N ALA A 86 -1.87 -8.91 8.99
CA ALA A 86 -3.03 -8.67 9.84
C ALA A 86 -4.35 -9.13 9.19
N GLY A 87 -4.28 -9.71 8.01
CA GLY A 87 -5.48 -10.19 7.31
C GLY A 87 -6.27 -9.09 6.62
N VAL A 88 -5.66 -7.96 6.35
CA VAL A 88 -6.33 -6.80 5.73
C VAL A 88 -5.91 -6.68 4.25
N ASP A 89 -6.90 -6.58 3.38
CA ASP A 89 -6.71 -6.33 1.96
C ASP A 89 -6.45 -4.83 1.76
N ALA A 90 -5.22 -4.48 1.39
CA ALA A 90 -4.80 -3.09 1.29
C ALA A 90 -5.55 -2.33 0.18
N GLU A 91 -5.82 -3.00 -0.94
CA GLU A 91 -6.53 -2.36 -2.06
C GLU A 91 -7.95 -1.99 -1.65
N GLU A 92 -8.65 -2.91 -1.01
CA GLU A 92 -10.00 -2.69 -0.52
C GLU A 92 -10.02 -1.61 0.57
N ALA A 93 -9.06 -1.66 1.48
CA ALA A 93 -8.97 -0.69 2.57
C ALA A 93 -8.77 0.74 2.02
N LEU A 94 -7.90 0.89 1.02
CA LEU A 94 -7.67 2.21 0.43
C LEU A 94 -8.89 2.68 -0.37
N THR A 95 -9.54 1.77 -1.08
CA THR A 95 -10.77 2.10 -1.80
C THR A 95 -11.83 2.62 -0.85
N PHE A 96 -11.98 1.96 0.31
CA PHE A 96 -12.92 2.38 1.34
C PHE A 96 -12.56 3.77 1.89
N ALA A 97 -11.28 3.98 2.22
CA ALA A 97 -10.83 5.25 2.76
C ALA A 97 -11.04 6.40 1.77
N SER A 98 -10.78 6.13 0.49
CA SER A 98 -10.97 7.14 -0.56
C SER A 98 -12.44 7.50 -0.74
N GLY A 99 -13.31 6.48 -0.70
CA GLY A 99 -14.75 6.69 -0.79
C GLY A 99 -15.27 7.51 0.39
N ARG A 100 -14.77 7.21 1.58
CA ARG A 100 -15.16 7.92 2.79
C ARG A 100 -14.71 9.38 2.74
N PHE A 101 -13.48 9.62 2.28
CA PHE A 101 -12.97 10.97 2.10
C PHE A 101 -13.86 11.76 1.13
N ARG A 102 -14.24 11.12 0.02
CA ARG A 102 -15.11 11.74 -0.97
C ARG A 102 -16.45 12.13 -0.37
N GLN A 103 -17.08 11.22 0.38
CA GLN A 103 -18.35 11.48 1.03
C GLN A 103 -18.27 12.61 2.03
N GLU A 104 -17.23 12.63 2.85
CA GLU A 104 -17.04 13.69 3.84
C GLU A 104 -16.87 15.06 3.18
N LEU A 105 -16.12 15.11 2.09
CA LEU A 105 -15.92 16.35 1.36
C LEU A 105 -17.22 16.84 0.70
N LEU A 106 -17.98 15.92 0.10
CA LEU A 106 -19.27 16.27 -0.48
C LEU A 106 -20.28 16.74 0.56
N GLN A 107 -20.28 16.09 1.73
CA GLN A 107 -21.16 16.47 2.83
C GLN A 107 -20.82 17.89 3.33
N LYS A 108 -19.54 18.19 3.48
CA LYS A 108 -19.11 19.53 3.88
C LYS A 108 -19.54 20.60 2.88
N THR A 109 -19.44 20.27 1.59
CA THR A 109 -19.86 21.19 0.52
C THR A 109 -21.36 21.45 0.59
N GLU A 110 -22.16 20.40 0.78
CA GLU A 110 -23.60 20.54 0.92
C GLU A 110 -24.00 21.36 2.14
N ASP A 111 -23.35 21.08 3.27
CA ASP A 111 -23.61 21.82 4.52
C ASP A 111 -23.26 23.30 4.37
N SER A 112 -22.13 23.58 3.74
CA SER A 112 -21.69 24.95 3.48
C SER A 112 -22.67 25.67 2.57
N ASP A 113 -23.05 25.03 1.46
CA ASP A 113 -24.01 25.61 0.51
C ASP A 113 -25.37 25.84 1.16
N GLY A 114 -25.82 24.88 1.97
CA GLY A 114 -27.08 24.98 2.67
C GLY A 114 -27.13 26.08 3.71
N ARG A 115 -26.01 26.30 4.41
CA ARG A 115 -25.93 27.33 5.45
C ARG A 115 -25.78 28.72 4.87
N ASN A 116 -25.00 28.84 3.81
CA ASN A 116 -24.62 30.14 3.27
C ASN A 116 -25.47 30.57 2.06
N ALA A 117 -26.32 29.69 1.55
CA ALA A 117 -27.17 29.98 0.39
C ALA A 117 -26.38 30.57 -0.76
N LEU A 118 -25.22 30.02 -1.04
CA LEU A 118 -24.32 30.54 -2.05
C LEU A 118 -24.89 30.35 -3.47
N PRO A 119 -24.69 31.34 -4.35
CA PRO A 119 -25.06 31.20 -5.76
C PRO A 119 -24.29 30.06 -6.41
N LEU A 120 -24.87 29.47 -7.44
CA LEU A 120 -24.24 28.38 -8.17
C LEU A 120 -22.86 28.74 -8.73
N SER A 121 -22.69 29.99 -9.10
CA SER A 121 -21.40 30.47 -9.64
C SER A 121 -20.28 30.36 -8.62
N ASP A 122 -20.59 30.44 -7.34
CA ASP A 122 -19.58 30.37 -6.27
C ASP A 122 -19.20 28.95 -5.91
N ARG A 123 -19.92 27.97 -6.42
CA ARG A 123 -19.61 26.56 -6.19
C ARG A 123 -18.51 26.01 -7.09
N LYS A 124 -18.21 26.74 -8.14
CA LYS A 124 -17.25 26.31 -9.13
C LYS A 124 -15.87 26.77 -8.70
N SER A 125 -14.99 25.85 -8.41
CA SER A 125 -13.59 26.21 -8.18
C SER A 125 -12.78 25.01 -7.83
#